data_53fad30cb5d2a7ad415b995d4f21931b
#
_entry.id   53fad30cb5d2a7ad415b995d4f21931b
#
_cell.length_a   1.000
_cell.length_b   1.000
_cell.length_c   1.000
_cell.angle_alpha   90.00
_cell.angle_beta   90.00
_cell.angle_gamma   90.00
#
_symmetry.space_group_name_H-M   'P 1'
#
loop_
_entity.id
_entity.type
_entity.pdbx_description
1 polymer ?
#
loop_
_entity_poly.entity_id
_entity_poly.type
_entity_poly.pdbx_seq_one_letter_code
_entity_poly.pdbx_strand_id
1 'polypeptide(L)'
;MLKVTGENVAQANAAHLRKQMLQVFPELSETRISHYWHGQTGFTFDKLPHLGQHEGVHYACGYNGTGIARASWFGHKIAERMLGIERQPSAYEDLPFRSRPLYYGKPWFLPLAVLFYEMRDRWDQR
;
A
#
# COMPACT_ATOMS: atom_id res chain seq x y z
N MET A 1 6.44 -6.50 13.41
CA MET A 1 5.56 -5.34 13.67
C MET A 1 6.40 -4.28 14.36
N LEU A 2 6.92 -3.31 13.60
CA LEU A 2 7.61 -2.16 14.19
C LEU A 2 6.53 -1.30 14.85
N LYS A 3 6.45 -1.36 16.18
CA LYS A 3 5.75 -0.36 16.98
C LYS A 3 6.54 0.95 16.86
N VAL A 4 6.23 1.74 15.87
CA VAL A 4 6.54 3.16 15.89
C VAL A 4 5.34 3.82 16.53
N THR A 5 5.28 3.72 17.84
CA THR A 5 4.29 4.38 18.68
C THR A 5 5.01 5.40 19.54
N GLY A 6 5.04 6.63 19.05
CA GLY A 6 5.38 7.76 19.87
C GLY A 6 4.77 9.00 19.22
N GLU A 7 4.07 9.79 19.97
CA GLU A 7 3.57 11.12 19.56
C GLU A 7 4.69 11.95 18.93
N ASN A 8 5.91 11.79 19.40
CA ASN A 8 7.09 12.47 18.86
C ASN A 8 7.41 12.09 17.41
N VAL A 9 7.22 10.84 17.01
CA VAL A 9 7.46 10.40 15.62
C VAL A 9 6.33 10.86 14.71
N ALA A 10 5.09 10.83 15.18
CA ALA A 10 3.96 11.37 14.44
C ALA A 10 4.13 12.87 14.19
N GLN A 11 4.55 13.63 15.20
CA GLN A 11 4.83 15.06 15.07
C GLN A 11 5.99 15.35 14.12
N ALA A 12 7.08 14.58 14.19
CA ALA A 12 8.21 14.72 13.28
C ALA A 12 7.82 14.45 11.82
N ASN A 13 7.02 13.41 11.58
CA ASN A 13 6.51 13.08 10.25
C ASN A 13 5.54 14.17 9.74
N ALA A 14 4.67 14.71 10.59
CA ALA A 14 3.77 15.80 10.23
C ALA A 14 4.55 17.07 9.85
N ALA A 15 5.60 17.40 10.59
CA ALA A 15 6.47 18.54 10.30
C ALA A 15 7.21 18.35 8.95
N HIS A 16 7.70 17.13 8.69
CA HIS A 16 8.35 16.79 7.43
C HIS A 16 7.39 16.93 6.25
N LEU A 17 6.19 16.35 6.35
CA LEU A 17 5.15 16.46 5.31
C LEU A 17 4.71 17.91 5.09
N ARG A 18 4.58 18.72 6.17
CA ARG A 18 4.30 20.15 6.03
C ARG A 18 5.37 20.87 5.24
N LYS A 19 6.64 20.57 5.50
CA LYS A 19 7.75 21.16 4.75
C LYS A 19 7.68 20.81 3.25
N GLN A 20 7.41 19.57 2.91
CA GLN A 20 7.23 19.14 1.52
C GLN A 20 6.01 19.79 0.86
N MET A 21 4.88 19.87 1.56
CA MET A 21 3.68 20.54 1.09
C MET A 21 3.94 22.00 0.74
N LEU A 22 4.68 22.72 1.58
CA LEU A 22 5.00 24.15 1.34
C LEU A 22 6.00 24.38 0.21
N GLN A 23 6.75 23.36 -0.21
CA GLN A 23 7.57 23.44 -1.43
C GLN A 23 6.70 23.43 -2.69
N VAL A 24 5.55 22.76 -2.67
CA VAL A 24 4.61 22.64 -3.80
C VAL A 24 3.54 23.74 -3.73
N PHE A 25 3.09 24.11 -2.52
CA PHE A 25 2.02 25.06 -2.25
C PHE A 25 2.48 26.10 -1.22
N PRO A 26 3.34 27.07 -1.60
CA PRO A 26 3.85 28.08 -0.66
C PRO A 26 2.76 28.96 -0.03
N GLU A 27 1.66 29.14 -0.74
CA GLU A 27 0.49 29.92 -0.29
C GLU A 27 -0.20 29.35 0.95
N LEU A 28 0.06 28.07 1.28
CA LEU A 28 -0.50 27.43 2.47
C LEU A 28 0.35 27.65 3.73
N SER A 29 1.33 28.55 3.71
CA SER A 29 2.24 28.80 4.84
C SER A 29 1.51 29.15 6.14
N GLU A 30 0.46 29.94 6.05
CA GLU A 30 -0.35 30.38 7.18
C GLU A 30 -1.49 29.39 7.55
N THR A 31 -1.65 28.32 6.75
CA THR A 31 -2.70 27.34 6.98
C THR A 31 -2.34 26.40 8.13
N ARG A 32 -3.24 26.26 9.09
CA ARG A 32 -3.09 25.35 10.20
C ARG A 32 -3.41 23.92 9.79
N ILE A 33 -2.52 22.97 10.09
CA ILE A 33 -2.79 21.53 9.98
C ILE A 33 -3.67 21.14 11.17
N SER A 34 -4.90 20.71 10.91
CA SER A 34 -5.86 20.29 11.93
C SER A 34 -5.73 18.82 12.30
N HIS A 35 -5.42 17.96 11.32
CA HIS A 35 -5.36 16.52 11.48
C HIS A 35 -4.18 15.94 10.71
N TYR A 36 -3.58 14.93 11.30
CA TYR A 36 -2.57 14.09 10.67
C TYR A 36 -2.89 12.62 10.96
N TRP A 37 -2.79 11.78 9.95
CA TRP A 37 -2.94 10.33 10.11
C TRP A 37 -1.96 9.59 9.22
N HIS A 38 -1.69 8.36 9.55
CA HIS A 38 -0.89 7.46 8.75
C HIS A 38 -1.53 6.06 8.72
N GLY A 39 -1.17 5.27 7.73
CA GLY A 39 -1.63 3.90 7.58
C GLY A 39 -0.55 3.02 6.99
N GLN A 40 -0.76 1.71 7.06
CA GLN A 40 0.11 0.73 6.44
C GLN A 40 -0.50 0.26 5.13
N THR A 41 0.30 0.23 4.08
CA THR A 41 -0.09 -0.34 2.79
C THR A 41 0.59 -1.69 2.61
N GLY A 42 -0.21 -2.72 2.31
CA GLY A 42 0.31 -4.04 1.99
C GLY A 42 0.77 -4.12 0.53
N PHE A 43 1.99 -4.58 0.32
CA PHE A 43 2.53 -4.86 -1.00
C PHE A 43 2.78 -6.35 -1.16
N THR A 44 2.41 -6.89 -2.32
CA THR A 44 2.78 -8.24 -2.75
C THR A 44 4.12 -8.21 -3.49
N PHE A 45 4.85 -9.32 -3.49
CA PHE A 45 6.15 -9.39 -4.19
C PHE A 45 6.05 -9.36 -5.70
N ASP A 46 4.92 -9.79 -6.26
CA ASP A 46 4.62 -9.74 -7.69
C ASP A 46 3.94 -8.42 -8.10
N LYS A 47 3.63 -7.55 -7.13
CA LYS A 47 2.92 -6.28 -7.32
C LYS A 47 1.52 -6.45 -7.94
N LEU A 48 0.97 -7.65 -7.85
CA LEU A 48 -0.37 -7.96 -8.32
C LEU A 48 -1.34 -8.07 -7.14
N PRO A 49 -2.58 -7.64 -7.30
CA PRO A 49 -3.63 -7.98 -6.35
C PRO A 49 -4.02 -9.45 -6.52
N HIS A 50 -4.54 -10.03 -5.46
CA HIS A 50 -4.96 -11.42 -5.41
C HIS A 50 -6.42 -11.52 -5.01
N LEU A 51 -7.16 -12.33 -5.73
CA LEU A 51 -8.55 -12.68 -5.51
C LEU A 51 -8.66 -14.20 -5.47
N GLY A 52 -9.43 -14.75 -4.54
CA GLY A 52 -9.59 -16.20 -4.48
C GLY A 52 -10.39 -16.67 -3.29
N GLN A 53 -10.31 -17.99 -3.07
CA GLN A 53 -10.95 -18.67 -1.96
C GLN A 53 -9.95 -19.67 -1.34
N HIS A 54 -9.90 -19.70 -0.02
CA HIS A 54 -9.11 -20.65 0.74
C HIS A 54 -9.94 -21.15 1.92
N GLU A 55 -10.08 -22.46 2.07
CA GLU A 55 -10.86 -23.10 3.14
C GLU A 55 -12.26 -22.51 3.33
N GLY A 56 -12.94 -22.20 2.23
CA GLY A 56 -14.29 -21.59 2.24
C GLY A 56 -14.32 -20.09 2.46
N VAL A 57 -13.18 -19.45 2.77
CA VAL A 57 -13.09 -18.00 2.96
C VAL A 57 -12.68 -17.32 1.65
N HIS A 58 -13.52 -16.41 1.16
CA HIS A 58 -13.18 -15.57 0.02
C HIS A 58 -12.25 -14.45 0.46
N TYR A 59 -11.25 -14.14 -0.34
CA TYR A 59 -10.30 -13.08 -0.06
C TYR A 59 -10.04 -12.19 -1.27
N ALA A 60 -9.76 -10.92 -1.01
CA ALA A 60 -9.19 -9.98 -1.94
C ALA A 60 -8.16 -9.11 -1.21
N CYS A 61 -6.92 -9.11 -1.68
CA CYS A 61 -5.82 -8.42 -1.00
C CYS A 61 -4.72 -8.00 -1.96
N GLY A 62 -3.68 -7.34 -1.43
CA GLY A 62 -2.50 -6.97 -2.20
C GLY A 62 -2.72 -5.85 -3.21
N TYR A 63 -3.53 -4.86 -2.88
CA TYR A 63 -3.85 -3.74 -3.79
C TYR A 63 -2.69 -2.79 -4.08
N ASN A 64 -1.57 -2.90 -3.38
CA ASN A 64 -0.34 -2.15 -3.64
C ASN A 64 -0.55 -0.62 -3.71
N GLY A 65 -1.39 -0.08 -2.83
CA GLY A 65 -1.70 1.35 -2.77
C GLY A 65 -2.84 1.83 -3.67
N THR A 66 -3.39 0.97 -4.54
CA THR A 66 -4.47 1.33 -5.49
C THR A 66 -5.83 0.74 -5.08
N GLY A 67 -6.09 0.66 -3.76
CA GLY A 67 -7.24 -0.07 -3.22
C GLY A 67 -8.60 0.52 -3.55
N ILE A 68 -8.75 1.83 -3.69
CA ILE A 68 -10.07 2.48 -3.79
C ILE A 68 -10.91 1.88 -4.92
N ALA A 69 -10.44 1.95 -6.16
CA ALA A 69 -11.17 1.39 -7.30
C ALA A 69 -11.14 -0.14 -7.34
N ARG A 70 -9.97 -0.73 -7.08
CA ARG A 70 -9.80 -2.19 -7.15
C ARG A 70 -10.58 -2.94 -6.09
N ALA A 71 -10.66 -2.43 -4.86
CA ALA A 71 -11.42 -3.10 -3.81
C ALA A 71 -12.92 -3.16 -4.13
N SER A 72 -13.48 -2.10 -4.71
CA SER A 72 -14.89 -2.09 -5.15
C SER A 72 -15.14 -3.13 -6.24
N TRP A 73 -14.25 -3.20 -7.24
CA TRP A 73 -14.39 -4.18 -8.33
C TRP A 73 -14.21 -5.61 -7.83
N PHE A 74 -13.23 -5.88 -6.97
CA PHE A 74 -13.01 -7.21 -6.40
C PHE A 74 -14.13 -7.62 -5.45
N GLY A 75 -14.70 -6.68 -4.70
CA GLY A 75 -15.88 -6.94 -3.88
C GLY A 75 -17.08 -7.38 -4.73
N HIS A 76 -17.27 -6.73 -5.88
CA HIS A 76 -18.29 -7.13 -6.85
C HIS A 76 -18.03 -8.56 -7.39
N LYS A 77 -16.79 -8.87 -7.79
CA LYS A 77 -16.41 -10.20 -8.27
C LYS A 77 -16.59 -11.30 -7.21
N ILE A 78 -16.23 -11.03 -5.97
CA ILE A 78 -16.49 -11.96 -4.85
C ILE A 78 -18.00 -12.22 -4.70
N ALA A 79 -18.80 -11.16 -4.75
CA ALA A 79 -20.25 -11.30 -4.62
C ALA A 79 -20.85 -12.13 -5.77
N GLU A 80 -20.43 -11.89 -7.03
CA GLU A 80 -20.84 -12.71 -8.18
C GLU A 80 -20.50 -14.19 -7.97
N ARG A 81 -19.27 -14.47 -7.48
CA ARG A 81 -18.78 -15.84 -7.22
C ARG A 81 -19.59 -16.52 -6.10
N MET A 82 -19.84 -15.82 -5.01
CA MET A 82 -20.66 -16.34 -3.90
C MET A 82 -22.10 -16.65 -4.31
N LEU A 83 -22.65 -15.88 -5.24
CA LEU A 83 -24.00 -16.07 -5.78
C LEU A 83 -24.04 -17.09 -6.93
N GLY A 84 -22.90 -17.59 -7.40
CA GLY A 84 -22.83 -18.52 -8.52
C GLY A 84 -23.23 -17.90 -9.88
N ILE A 85 -23.18 -16.58 -10.00
CA ILE A 85 -23.55 -15.84 -11.22
C ILE A 85 -22.36 -15.27 -11.97
N GLU A 86 -21.15 -15.61 -11.54
CA GLU A 86 -19.92 -15.14 -12.17
C GLU A 86 -19.85 -15.56 -13.65
N ARG A 87 -19.80 -14.56 -14.54
CA ARG A 87 -19.81 -14.79 -16.00
C ARG A 87 -18.41 -14.95 -16.58
N GLN A 88 -17.43 -14.32 -15.99
CA GLN A 88 -16.04 -14.34 -16.44
C GLN A 88 -15.09 -14.32 -15.26
N PRO A 89 -14.14 -15.27 -15.18
CA PRO A 89 -13.11 -15.26 -14.17
C PRO A 89 -12.21 -14.03 -14.31
N SER A 90 -11.69 -13.56 -13.21
CA SER A 90 -10.71 -12.48 -13.17
C SER A 90 -9.31 -13.01 -13.45
N ALA A 91 -8.47 -12.26 -14.17
CA ALA A 91 -7.06 -12.56 -14.34
C ALA A 91 -6.26 -12.54 -13.01
N TYR A 92 -6.85 -12.09 -11.92
CA TYR A 92 -6.26 -12.02 -10.59
C TYR A 92 -6.70 -13.15 -9.66
N GLU A 93 -7.50 -14.11 -10.19
CA GLU A 93 -8.00 -15.23 -9.41
C GLU A 93 -6.95 -16.30 -9.25
N ASP A 94 -6.95 -16.86 -8.04
CA ASP A 94 -6.16 -18.04 -7.67
C ASP A 94 -4.66 -17.93 -8.04
N LEU A 95 -4.16 -16.70 -8.12
CA LEU A 95 -2.74 -16.45 -8.33
C LEU A 95 -1.93 -16.96 -7.14
N PRO A 96 -0.81 -17.67 -7.38
CA PRO A 96 0.04 -18.14 -6.29
C PRO A 96 0.69 -16.96 -5.57
N PHE A 97 0.62 -16.94 -4.23
CA PHE A 97 1.34 -15.97 -3.43
C PHE A 97 2.85 -16.23 -3.52
N ARG A 98 3.55 -15.35 -4.20
CA ARG A 98 5.01 -15.43 -4.31
C ARG A 98 5.65 -14.95 -3.01
N SER A 99 6.58 -15.72 -2.50
CA SER A 99 7.41 -15.34 -1.35
C SER A 99 8.87 -15.22 -1.78
N ARG A 100 9.71 -14.67 -0.93
CA ARG A 100 11.15 -14.55 -1.15
C ARG A 100 11.90 -15.34 -0.07
N PRO A 101 13.05 -15.93 -0.39
CA PRO A 101 13.90 -16.54 0.61
C PRO A 101 14.19 -15.57 1.77
N LEU A 102 14.24 -16.07 2.99
CA LEU A 102 14.52 -15.30 4.21
C LEU A 102 13.45 -14.24 4.56
N TYR A 103 12.27 -14.30 3.94
CA TYR A 103 11.15 -13.41 4.30
C TYR A 103 10.22 -14.12 5.29
N TYR A 104 10.17 -13.58 6.50
CA TYR A 104 9.32 -14.08 7.60
C TYR A 104 8.33 -13.00 8.09
N GLY A 105 7.69 -12.31 7.15
CA GLY A 105 6.70 -11.27 7.45
C GLY A 105 7.28 -9.89 7.78
N LYS A 106 8.60 -9.75 7.94
CA LYS A 106 9.26 -8.46 8.13
C LYS A 106 10.10 -8.11 6.91
N PRO A 107 9.86 -6.97 6.24
CA PRO A 107 10.63 -6.55 5.07
C PRO A 107 11.99 -5.95 5.49
N TRP A 108 12.91 -6.79 5.94
CA TRP A 108 14.24 -6.39 6.40
C TRP A 108 15.05 -5.66 5.32
N PHE A 109 14.75 -5.92 4.06
CA PHE A 109 15.39 -5.31 2.89
C PHE A 109 14.82 -3.91 2.56
N LEU A 110 13.70 -3.51 3.16
CA LEU A 110 12.99 -2.28 2.81
C LEU A 110 13.85 -1.01 2.97
N PRO A 111 14.65 -0.83 4.04
CA PRO A 111 15.50 0.35 4.15
C PRO A 111 16.51 0.48 3.00
N LEU A 112 17.09 -0.64 2.57
CA LEU A 112 18.03 -0.67 1.43
C LEU A 112 17.32 -0.36 0.11
N ALA A 113 16.12 -0.91 -0.08
CA ALA A 113 15.31 -0.63 -1.27
C ALA A 113 14.91 0.84 -1.34
N VAL A 114 14.48 1.44 -0.23
CA VAL A 114 14.15 2.88 -0.16
C VAL A 114 15.36 3.73 -0.51
N LEU A 115 16.51 3.46 0.11
CA LEU A 115 17.75 4.18 -0.17
C LEU A 115 18.15 4.09 -1.66
N PHE A 116 18.03 2.90 -2.25
CA PHE A 116 18.31 2.71 -3.68
C PHE A 116 17.40 3.57 -4.56
N TYR A 117 16.09 3.58 -4.29
CA TYR A 117 15.13 4.39 -5.07
C TYR A 117 15.36 5.90 -4.86
N GLU A 118 15.64 6.34 -3.63
CA GLU A 118 15.99 7.75 -3.37
C GLU A 118 17.24 8.21 -4.12
N MET A 119 18.26 7.36 -4.20
CA MET A 119 19.48 7.66 -4.97
C MET A 119 19.18 7.74 -6.47
N ARG A 120 18.36 6.83 -6.98
CA ARG A 120 17.94 6.80 -8.37
C ARG A 120 17.12 8.02 -8.75
N ASP A 121 16.14 8.39 -7.92
CA ASP A 121 15.31 9.57 -8.15
C ASP A 121 16.13 10.87 -8.19
N ARG A 122 17.14 10.97 -7.31
CA ARG A 122 18.09 12.12 -7.36
C ARG A 122 18.93 12.15 -8.63
N TRP A 123 19.20 11.00 -9.21
CA TRP A 123 19.94 10.92 -10.48
C TRP A 123 19.06 11.31 -11.66
N ASP A 124 17.82 10.83 -11.69
CA ASP A 124 16.87 11.09 -12.77
C ASP A 124 16.37 12.56 -12.78
N GLN A 125 16.53 13.31 -11.69
CA GLN A 125 16.19 14.73 -11.57
C GLN A 125 17.32 15.69 -11.98
N ARG A 126 18.47 15.19 -12.44
CA ARG A 126 19.59 16.00 -12.96
C ARG A 126 19.60 16.05 -14.49
#